data_3fce67d83596bc6a32f0aa09a4f36a1b
#
_entry.id   3fce67d83596bc6a32f0aa09a4f36a1b
#
_cell.length_a   1.000
_cell.length_b   1.000
_cell.length_c   1.000
_cell.angle_alpha   90.00
_cell.angle_beta   90.00
_cell.angle_gamma   90.00
#
_symmetry.space_group_name_H-M   'P 1'
#
loop_
_entity.id
_entity.type
_entity.pdbx_description
1 polymer ?
#
loop_
_entity_poly.entity_id
_entity_poly.type
_entity_poly.pdbx_seq_one_letter_code
_entity_poly.pdbx_strand_id
1 'polypeptide(L)'
;MEKKAADFGAYLRSVEERDVDLLLLEEFHIDPSFVQWFGQQVGLTTGPIFDGAWHSISDQDGETDLLLRVWSGADRVAVLIENKINASEQPDQDQRYHLRGVRARESGLCERFVTVICAPETYLKALSAGSVYQHRVSYEAVLGWYKSIAGPRSEWRQVVLSCAIDQGRRGYAMKVHVGKTAFQKHYWQHLRSNHPGLVLAQPGPKGPKSDWMLFKGVGFPKGVKLVHKNDQACMDLEFERTLATALEQRRSNWPEGALIVQRGASAALSLPVPRCDMDRPFAEQIENVRAALAAANRLAAFADSMSISA
;
A
#
# COMPACT_ATOMS: atom_id res chain seq x y z
N MET A 1 20.36 -30.73 8.88
CA MET A 1 20.18 -29.27 8.81
C MET A 1 19.54 -28.64 10.07
N GLU A 2 19.00 -29.40 11.00
CA GLU A 2 18.30 -28.85 12.19
C GLU A 2 19.18 -28.12 13.22
N LYS A 3 20.46 -28.38 13.30
CA LYS A 3 21.34 -27.81 14.33
C LYS A 3 21.78 -26.34 14.13
N LYS A 4 21.70 -25.79 12.90
CA LYS A 4 22.11 -24.39 12.62
C LYS A 4 21.00 -23.35 12.82
N ALA A 5 19.74 -23.75 12.85
CA ALA A 5 18.62 -22.84 13.08
C ALA A 5 18.48 -22.41 14.55
N ALA A 6 19.03 -23.20 15.48
CA ALA A 6 18.90 -22.96 16.93
C ALA A 6 19.66 -21.70 17.40
N ASP A 7 20.74 -21.31 16.72
CA ASP A 7 21.62 -20.20 17.16
C ASP A 7 21.05 -18.82 16.84
N PHE A 8 20.23 -18.68 15.79
CA PHE A 8 19.71 -17.40 15.31
C PHE A 8 18.17 -17.31 15.30
N GLY A 9 17.46 -18.36 15.68
CA GLY A 9 16.00 -18.46 15.63
C GLY A 9 15.47 -18.82 14.24
N ALA A 10 14.26 -18.35 13.88
CA ALA A 10 13.66 -18.63 12.59
C ALA A 10 14.46 -18.00 11.44
N TYR A 11 14.54 -18.69 10.30
CA TYR A 11 15.20 -18.19 9.09
C TYR A 11 14.58 -16.88 8.57
N LEU A 12 13.26 -16.73 8.72
CA LEU A 12 12.52 -15.53 8.36
C LEU A 12 11.71 -15.05 9.57
N ARG A 13 11.81 -13.76 9.87
CA ARG A 13 11.00 -13.12 10.94
C ARG A 13 9.68 -12.59 10.43
N SER A 14 9.66 -12.13 9.19
CA SER A 14 8.49 -11.62 8.49
C SER A 14 8.68 -11.81 6.99
N VAL A 15 7.54 -11.82 6.28
CA VAL A 15 7.46 -11.83 4.81
C VAL A 15 6.55 -10.68 4.42
N GLU A 16 6.95 -9.89 3.43
CA GLU A 16 6.13 -8.84 2.85
C GLU A 16 5.38 -9.37 1.60
N GLU A 17 4.31 -8.70 1.20
CA GLU A 17 3.54 -9.05 0.00
C GLU A 17 4.46 -9.12 -1.22
N ARG A 18 5.39 -8.17 -1.34
CA ARG A 18 6.41 -8.15 -2.40
C ARG A 18 7.30 -9.39 -2.44
N ASP A 19 7.61 -10.01 -1.31
CA ASP A 19 8.45 -11.22 -1.30
C ASP A 19 7.70 -12.38 -1.96
N VAL A 20 6.38 -12.46 -1.76
CA VAL A 20 5.52 -13.44 -2.42
C VAL A 20 5.35 -13.11 -3.90
N ASP A 21 5.21 -11.82 -4.26
CA ASP A 21 5.16 -11.38 -5.66
C ASP A 21 6.38 -11.87 -6.44
N LEU A 22 7.58 -11.61 -5.93
CA LEU A 22 8.83 -12.00 -6.58
C LEU A 22 8.98 -13.52 -6.66
N LEU A 23 8.49 -14.25 -5.66
CA LEU A 23 8.49 -15.72 -5.67
C LEU A 23 7.57 -16.26 -6.76
N LEU A 24 6.36 -15.73 -6.89
CA LEU A 24 5.41 -16.14 -7.94
C LEU A 24 5.88 -15.70 -9.33
N LEU A 25 6.41 -14.48 -9.46
CA LEU A 25 6.95 -13.95 -10.71
C LEU A 25 8.07 -14.85 -11.26
N GLU A 26 9.02 -15.22 -10.40
CA GLU A 26 10.09 -16.14 -10.77
C GLU A 26 9.53 -17.49 -11.27
N GLU A 27 8.53 -18.04 -10.56
CA GLU A 27 7.96 -19.34 -10.92
C GLU A 27 7.22 -19.29 -12.25
N PHE A 28 6.47 -18.22 -12.53
CA PHE A 28 5.83 -18.04 -13.83
C PHE A 28 6.83 -18.03 -14.99
N HIS A 29 8.02 -17.45 -14.78
CA HIS A 29 9.05 -17.37 -15.81
C HIS A 29 9.81 -18.67 -16.06
N ILE A 30 9.90 -19.56 -15.06
CA ILE A 30 10.83 -20.69 -15.13
C ILE A 30 10.14 -22.06 -15.10
N ASP A 31 8.89 -22.16 -14.66
CA ASP A 31 8.18 -23.43 -14.59
C ASP A 31 6.85 -23.40 -15.35
N PRO A 32 6.82 -23.90 -16.61
CA PRO A 32 5.58 -24.00 -17.37
C PRO A 32 4.49 -24.82 -16.70
N SER A 33 4.84 -25.80 -15.85
CA SER A 33 3.85 -26.59 -15.13
C SER A 33 3.20 -25.79 -14.00
N PHE A 34 3.92 -24.85 -13.41
CA PHE A 34 3.32 -23.87 -12.49
C PHE A 34 2.32 -22.95 -13.18
N VAL A 35 2.67 -22.45 -14.37
CA VAL A 35 1.74 -21.64 -15.19
C VAL A 35 0.46 -22.41 -15.50
N GLN A 36 0.58 -23.68 -15.89
CA GLN A 36 -0.58 -24.54 -16.15
C GLN A 36 -1.42 -24.77 -14.91
N TRP A 37 -0.78 -25.09 -13.78
CA TRP A 37 -1.46 -25.28 -12.51
C TRP A 37 -2.16 -24.00 -12.06
N PHE A 38 -1.48 -22.85 -12.08
CA PHE A 38 -2.07 -21.57 -11.67
C PHE A 38 -3.23 -21.18 -12.57
N GLY A 39 -3.08 -21.38 -13.89
CA GLY A 39 -4.15 -21.16 -14.85
C GLY A 39 -5.41 -21.98 -14.54
N GLN A 40 -5.25 -23.26 -14.14
CA GLN A 40 -6.38 -24.08 -13.70
C GLN A 40 -7.06 -23.51 -12.45
N GLN A 41 -6.29 -22.97 -11.48
CA GLN A 41 -6.85 -22.33 -10.27
C GLN A 41 -7.74 -21.11 -10.63
N VAL A 42 -7.46 -20.45 -11.75
CA VAL A 42 -8.19 -19.26 -12.22
C VAL A 42 -9.10 -19.55 -13.43
N GLY A 43 -9.50 -20.82 -13.60
CA GLY A 43 -10.52 -21.24 -14.56
C GLY A 43 -10.05 -21.31 -16.02
N LEU A 44 -8.72 -21.30 -16.29
CA LEU A 44 -8.19 -21.49 -17.64
C LEU A 44 -7.98 -22.97 -17.92
N THR A 45 -8.96 -23.60 -18.58
CA THR A 45 -9.02 -25.07 -18.77
C THR A 45 -8.27 -25.58 -20.01
N THR A 46 -7.90 -24.68 -20.94
CA THR A 46 -7.31 -25.03 -22.24
C THR A 46 -5.77 -25.01 -22.22
N GLY A 47 -5.14 -25.45 -21.15
CA GLY A 47 -3.68 -25.57 -21.04
C GLY A 47 -2.93 -24.27 -21.34
N PRO A 48 -2.91 -23.32 -20.41
CA PRO A 48 -2.33 -22.00 -20.65
C PRO A 48 -0.85 -22.09 -21.00
N ILE A 49 -0.42 -21.35 -22.04
CA ILE A 49 0.95 -21.23 -22.49
C ILE A 49 1.47 -19.85 -22.07
N PHE A 50 2.60 -19.80 -21.39
CA PHE A 50 3.21 -18.57 -20.92
C PHE A 50 3.53 -17.60 -22.07
N ASP A 51 3.13 -16.34 -21.93
CA ASP A 51 3.42 -15.24 -22.86
C ASP A 51 4.21 -14.09 -22.17
N GLY A 52 4.16 -14.02 -20.85
CA GLY A 52 4.94 -13.08 -20.06
C GLY A 52 4.36 -12.85 -18.65
N ALA A 53 5.21 -12.40 -17.73
CA ALA A 53 4.78 -11.97 -16.42
C ALA A 53 5.57 -10.73 -15.97
N TRP A 54 4.91 -9.82 -15.26
CA TRP A 54 5.47 -8.53 -14.82
C TRP A 54 5.02 -8.20 -13.40
N HIS A 55 5.93 -7.55 -12.67
CA HIS A 55 5.68 -7.06 -11.31
C HIS A 55 5.46 -5.55 -11.32
N SER A 56 4.55 -5.07 -10.47
CA SER A 56 4.37 -3.64 -10.18
C SER A 56 4.03 -2.81 -11.42
N ILE A 57 3.00 -3.25 -12.18
CA ILE A 57 2.53 -2.52 -13.36
C ILE A 57 1.56 -1.43 -12.93
N SER A 58 1.93 -0.18 -13.18
CA SER A 58 1.13 1.00 -12.82
C SER A 58 0.48 1.64 -14.01
N ASP A 59 -0.78 2.04 -13.86
CA ASP A 59 -1.52 2.89 -14.77
C ASP A 59 -2.26 4.01 -13.99
N GLN A 60 -3.20 4.71 -14.66
CA GLN A 60 -3.95 5.80 -14.03
C GLN A 60 -4.93 5.33 -12.93
N ASP A 61 -5.28 4.04 -12.88
CA ASP A 61 -6.16 3.44 -11.86
C ASP A 61 -5.38 2.81 -10.70
N GLY A 62 -4.04 2.91 -10.73
CA GLY A 62 -3.16 2.42 -9.68
C GLY A 62 -2.20 1.32 -10.15
N GLU A 63 -1.74 0.51 -9.21
CA GLU A 63 -0.74 -0.53 -9.40
C GLU A 63 -1.39 -1.92 -9.38
N THR A 64 -0.90 -2.81 -10.25
CA THR A 64 -1.17 -4.26 -10.23
C THR A 64 0.09 -4.94 -9.70
N ASP A 65 -0.02 -5.72 -8.62
CA ASP A 65 1.14 -6.36 -8.00
C ASP A 65 1.81 -7.31 -9.00
N LEU A 66 1.03 -8.21 -9.62
CA LEU A 66 1.51 -9.10 -10.67
C LEU A 66 0.55 -9.13 -11.86
N LEU A 67 1.09 -9.06 -13.04
CA LEU A 67 0.39 -9.34 -14.30
C LEU A 67 1.00 -10.59 -14.91
N LEU A 68 0.21 -11.65 -15.06
CA LEU A 68 0.56 -12.83 -15.85
C LEU A 68 -0.23 -12.79 -17.16
N ARG A 69 0.43 -12.98 -18.29
CA ARG A 69 -0.20 -13.12 -19.59
C ARG A 69 0.08 -14.50 -20.17
N VAL A 70 -0.97 -15.14 -20.65
CA VAL A 70 -0.90 -16.49 -21.21
C VAL A 70 -1.77 -16.60 -22.47
N TRP A 71 -1.41 -17.53 -23.33
CA TRP A 71 -2.30 -18.02 -24.37
C TRP A 71 -3.19 -19.13 -23.80
N SER A 72 -4.50 -19.02 -23.97
CA SER A 72 -5.47 -20.04 -23.58
C SER A 72 -6.38 -20.33 -24.78
N GLY A 73 -6.08 -21.36 -25.52
CA GLY A 73 -6.63 -21.57 -26.87
C GLY A 73 -6.12 -20.50 -27.84
N ALA A 74 -7.04 -19.81 -28.51
CA ALA A 74 -6.73 -18.72 -29.44
C ALA A 74 -6.60 -17.35 -28.74
N ASP A 75 -7.04 -17.23 -27.49
CA ASP A 75 -7.09 -15.95 -26.78
C ASP A 75 -5.85 -15.72 -25.95
N ARG A 76 -5.34 -14.51 -25.99
CA ARG A 76 -4.41 -13.98 -25.00
C ARG A 76 -5.19 -13.55 -23.77
N VAL A 77 -4.86 -14.08 -22.61
CA VAL A 77 -5.55 -13.81 -21.36
C VAL A 77 -4.59 -13.09 -20.41
N ALA A 78 -5.00 -11.93 -19.93
CA ALA A 78 -4.32 -11.22 -18.85
C ALA A 78 -4.89 -11.64 -17.50
N VAL A 79 -4.05 -12.13 -16.60
CA VAL A 79 -4.39 -12.47 -15.22
C VAL A 79 -3.78 -11.39 -14.33
N LEU A 80 -4.64 -10.52 -13.76
CA LEU A 80 -4.24 -9.45 -12.85
C LEU A 80 -4.33 -9.97 -11.42
N ILE A 81 -3.20 -10.06 -10.74
CA ILE A 81 -3.07 -10.69 -9.42
C ILE A 81 -2.77 -9.62 -8.38
N GLU A 82 -3.58 -9.58 -7.34
CA GLU A 82 -3.34 -8.86 -6.10
C GLU A 82 -2.86 -9.85 -5.04
N ASN A 83 -1.74 -9.56 -4.37
CA ASN A 83 -1.26 -10.33 -3.23
C ASN A 83 -1.61 -9.62 -1.92
N LYS A 84 -2.07 -10.41 -0.94
CA LYS A 84 -2.34 -9.93 0.43
C LYS A 84 -1.87 -10.94 1.45
N ILE A 85 -1.19 -10.45 2.50
CA ILE A 85 -0.86 -11.28 3.66
C ILE A 85 -1.80 -10.94 4.82
N ASN A 86 -1.86 -9.66 5.21
CA ASN A 86 -2.60 -9.21 6.39
C ASN A 86 -3.04 -7.74 6.30
N ALA A 87 -2.70 -7.01 5.24
CA ALA A 87 -3.13 -5.64 5.05
C ALA A 87 -4.62 -5.58 4.73
N SER A 88 -5.34 -4.61 5.30
CA SER A 88 -6.73 -4.36 4.93
C SER A 88 -6.83 -3.98 3.45
N GLU A 89 -7.87 -4.48 2.79
CA GLU A 89 -8.21 -4.06 1.43
C GLU A 89 -8.41 -2.54 1.38
N GLN A 90 -7.84 -1.88 0.38
CA GLN A 90 -8.09 -0.46 0.18
C GLN A 90 -9.51 -0.26 -0.40
N PRO A 91 -10.17 0.87 -0.10
CA PRO A 91 -11.48 1.15 -0.70
C PRO A 91 -11.43 1.00 -2.23
N ASP A 92 -12.40 0.27 -2.78
CA ASP A 92 -12.59 0.04 -4.22
C ASP A 92 -11.37 -0.58 -4.94
N GLN A 93 -10.50 -1.28 -4.22
CA GLN A 93 -9.29 -1.89 -4.79
C GLN A 93 -9.63 -2.95 -5.85
N ASP A 94 -10.58 -3.81 -5.57
CA ASP A 94 -11.06 -4.85 -6.48
C ASP A 94 -11.73 -4.25 -7.73
N GLN A 95 -12.48 -3.15 -7.60
CA GLN A 95 -13.05 -2.42 -8.73
C GLN A 95 -11.96 -1.82 -9.63
N ARG A 96 -10.89 -1.27 -9.04
CA ARG A 96 -9.75 -0.77 -9.81
C ARG A 96 -9.04 -1.88 -10.59
N TYR A 97 -8.95 -3.09 -10.02
CA TYR A 97 -8.42 -4.25 -10.74
C TYR A 97 -9.29 -4.62 -11.94
N HIS A 98 -10.62 -4.58 -11.78
CA HIS A 98 -11.54 -4.81 -12.88
C HIS A 98 -11.38 -3.75 -13.98
N LEU A 99 -11.33 -2.46 -13.64
CA LEU A 99 -11.14 -1.36 -14.60
C LEU A 99 -9.81 -1.50 -15.38
N ARG A 100 -8.72 -1.87 -14.73
CA ARG A 100 -7.45 -2.15 -15.40
C ARG A 100 -7.55 -3.31 -16.37
N GLY A 101 -8.27 -4.36 -16.01
CA GLY A 101 -8.55 -5.49 -16.91
C GLY A 101 -9.35 -5.06 -18.16
N VAL A 102 -10.37 -4.22 -17.99
CA VAL A 102 -11.14 -3.65 -19.12
C VAL A 102 -10.22 -2.88 -20.06
N ARG A 103 -9.35 -2.02 -19.51
CA ARG A 103 -8.38 -1.24 -20.32
C ARG A 103 -7.34 -2.10 -21.01
N ALA A 104 -6.85 -3.13 -20.34
CA ALA A 104 -5.92 -4.08 -20.96
C ALA A 104 -6.54 -4.71 -22.21
N ARG A 105 -7.81 -5.04 -22.16
CA ARG A 105 -8.57 -5.54 -23.30
C ARG A 105 -8.79 -4.48 -24.38
N GLU A 106 -9.20 -3.28 -24.01
CA GLU A 106 -9.45 -2.17 -24.95
C GLU A 106 -8.17 -1.71 -25.67
N SER A 107 -7.03 -1.79 -25.00
CA SER A 107 -5.70 -1.48 -25.59
C SER A 107 -5.14 -2.60 -26.47
N GLY A 108 -5.80 -3.75 -26.57
CA GLY A 108 -5.31 -4.91 -27.32
C GLY A 108 -4.18 -5.68 -26.64
N LEU A 109 -3.93 -5.44 -25.34
CA LEU A 109 -2.97 -6.20 -24.57
C LEU A 109 -3.40 -7.66 -24.39
N CYS A 110 -4.70 -7.91 -24.35
CA CYS A 110 -5.34 -9.22 -24.23
C CYS A 110 -6.73 -9.23 -24.87
N GLU A 111 -7.24 -10.40 -25.22
CA GLU A 111 -8.62 -10.63 -25.65
C GLU A 111 -9.57 -10.79 -24.47
N ARG A 112 -9.06 -11.39 -23.37
CA ARG A 112 -9.79 -11.60 -22.12
C ARG A 112 -8.90 -11.26 -20.93
N PHE A 113 -9.53 -10.95 -19.79
CA PHE A 113 -8.80 -10.78 -18.53
C PHE A 113 -9.49 -11.50 -17.38
N VAL A 114 -8.70 -11.77 -16.35
CA VAL A 114 -9.14 -12.38 -15.09
C VAL A 114 -8.52 -11.61 -13.95
N THR A 115 -9.32 -11.27 -12.93
CA THR A 115 -8.83 -10.64 -11.70
C THR A 115 -8.76 -11.67 -10.57
N VAL A 116 -7.64 -11.69 -9.88
CA VAL A 116 -7.33 -12.71 -8.86
C VAL A 116 -6.85 -12.02 -7.59
N ILE A 117 -7.35 -12.47 -6.45
CA ILE A 117 -6.72 -12.20 -5.16
C ILE A 117 -6.00 -13.45 -4.68
N CYS A 118 -4.71 -13.32 -4.37
CA CYS A 118 -3.86 -14.37 -3.83
C CYS A 118 -3.48 -14.02 -2.39
N ALA A 119 -3.93 -14.84 -1.42
CA ALA A 119 -3.79 -14.51 0.00
C ALA A 119 -3.91 -15.79 0.86
N PRO A 120 -3.55 -15.76 2.18
CA PRO A 120 -3.85 -16.84 3.10
C PRO A 120 -5.36 -17.15 3.15
N GLU A 121 -5.74 -18.41 3.33
CA GLU A 121 -7.15 -18.82 3.42
C GLU A 121 -7.95 -18.03 4.46
N THR A 122 -7.33 -17.69 5.59
CA THR A 122 -7.96 -16.88 6.65
C THR A 122 -8.37 -15.51 6.13
N TYR A 123 -7.52 -14.88 5.31
CA TYR A 123 -7.83 -13.61 4.64
C TYR A 123 -8.96 -13.77 3.63
N LEU A 124 -8.87 -14.78 2.76
CA LEU A 124 -9.88 -15.06 1.73
C LEU A 124 -11.27 -15.36 2.31
N LYS A 125 -11.34 -16.02 3.48
CA LYS A 125 -12.59 -16.29 4.21
C LYS A 125 -13.21 -15.01 4.80
N ALA A 126 -12.38 -14.05 5.16
CA ALA A 126 -12.82 -12.76 5.72
C ALA A 126 -13.19 -11.73 4.63
N LEU A 127 -12.87 -12.01 3.39
CA LEU A 127 -13.13 -11.10 2.27
C LEU A 127 -14.64 -10.89 2.09
N SER A 128 -15.04 -9.65 1.81
CA SER A 128 -16.45 -9.28 1.58
C SER A 128 -17.09 -10.18 0.53
N ALA A 129 -18.38 -10.51 0.75
CA ALA A 129 -19.20 -11.21 -0.25
C ALA A 129 -19.43 -10.38 -1.52
N GLY A 130 -19.27 -9.05 -1.44
CA GLY A 130 -19.38 -8.13 -2.58
C GLY A 130 -18.08 -7.89 -3.34
N SER A 131 -16.98 -8.56 -2.96
CA SER A 131 -15.70 -8.44 -3.67
C SER A 131 -15.82 -8.92 -5.12
N VAL A 132 -15.34 -8.11 -6.06
CA VAL A 132 -15.45 -8.36 -7.51
C VAL A 132 -14.25 -9.08 -8.11
N TYR A 133 -13.27 -9.55 -7.29
CA TYR A 133 -12.26 -10.47 -7.79
C TYR A 133 -12.92 -11.75 -8.31
N GLN A 134 -12.60 -12.10 -9.56
CA GLN A 134 -13.22 -13.25 -10.23
C GLN A 134 -12.75 -14.58 -9.65
N HIS A 135 -11.48 -14.65 -9.20
CA HIS A 135 -10.92 -15.86 -8.60
C HIS A 135 -10.17 -15.54 -7.30
N ARG A 136 -10.05 -16.56 -6.47
CA ARG A 136 -9.34 -16.54 -5.19
C ARG A 136 -8.36 -17.69 -5.17
N VAL A 137 -7.07 -17.41 -5.02
CA VAL A 137 -6.02 -18.44 -4.91
C VAL A 137 -5.42 -18.34 -3.51
N SER A 138 -5.45 -19.43 -2.76
CA SER A 138 -4.86 -19.40 -1.42
C SER A 138 -3.36 -19.66 -1.43
N TYR A 139 -2.64 -19.02 -0.53
CA TYR A 139 -1.22 -19.35 -0.31
C TYR A 139 -1.04 -20.81 0.12
N GLU A 140 -2.02 -21.38 0.79
CA GLU A 140 -2.04 -22.80 1.13
C GLU A 140 -2.10 -23.69 -0.12
N ALA A 141 -2.83 -23.30 -1.16
CA ALA A 141 -2.83 -24.02 -2.43
C ALA A 141 -1.48 -23.91 -3.15
N VAL A 142 -0.87 -22.70 -3.17
CA VAL A 142 0.49 -22.50 -3.72
C VAL A 142 1.53 -23.31 -2.92
N LEU A 143 1.42 -23.33 -1.60
CA LEU A 143 2.26 -24.15 -0.74
C LEU A 143 2.11 -25.66 -1.05
N GLY A 144 0.87 -26.10 -1.31
CA GLY A 144 0.57 -27.47 -1.77
C GLY A 144 1.28 -27.82 -3.06
N TRP A 145 1.32 -26.90 -4.02
CA TRP A 145 2.10 -27.03 -5.27
C TRP A 145 3.57 -27.27 -4.97
N TYR A 146 4.21 -26.39 -4.17
CA TYR A 146 5.64 -26.57 -3.85
C TYR A 146 5.92 -27.85 -3.05
N LYS A 147 5.02 -28.32 -2.23
CA LYS A 147 5.17 -29.61 -1.54
C LYS A 147 5.15 -30.82 -2.47
N SER A 148 4.58 -30.68 -3.66
CA SER A 148 4.57 -31.73 -4.67
C SER A 148 5.89 -31.82 -5.46
N ILE A 149 6.78 -30.82 -5.32
CA ILE A 149 8.04 -30.71 -6.04
C ILE A 149 9.19 -30.92 -5.06
N ALA A 150 10.12 -31.84 -5.39
CA ALA A 150 11.30 -32.08 -4.57
C ALA A 150 12.43 -31.09 -4.89
N GLY A 151 13.25 -30.78 -3.89
CA GLY A 151 14.49 -30.05 -4.04
C GLY A 151 14.61 -28.79 -3.17
N PRO A 152 15.84 -28.31 -2.93
CA PRO A 152 16.13 -27.25 -1.98
C PRO A 152 15.43 -25.93 -2.28
N ARG A 153 15.21 -25.62 -3.56
CA ARG A 153 14.50 -24.43 -4.01
C ARG A 153 13.02 -24.49 -3.60
N SER A 154 12.37 -25.62 -3.81
CA SER A 154 10.99 -25.85 -3.39
C SER A 154 10.86 -25.80 -1.87
N GLU A 155 11.78 -26.45 -1.14
CA GLU A 155 11.83 -26.40 0.33
C GLU A 155 11.94 -24.97 0.86
N TRP A 156 12.80 -24.13 0.24
CA TRP A 156 12.92 -22.71 0.62
C TRP A 156 11.63 -21.94 0.40
N ARG A 157 10.95 -22.13 -0.74
CA ARG A 157 9.68 -21.49 -1.06
C ARG A 157 8.56 -21.90 -0.10
N GLN A 158 8.57 -23.15 0.33
CA GLN A 158 7.68 -23.63 1.38
C GLN A 158 7.91 -22.88 2.69
N VAL A 159 9.16 -22.57 3.06
CA VAL A 159 9.48 -21.77 4.26
C VAL A 159 8.90 -20.36 4.13
N VAL A 160 9.10 -19.70 2.98
CA VAL A 160 8.59 -18.33 2.74
C VAL A 160 7.07 -18.30 2.83
N LEU A 161 6.37 -19.19 2.11
CA LEU A 161 4.91 -19.23 2.11
C LEU A 161 4.33 -19.63 3.47
N SER A 162 4.96 -20.59 4.17
CA SER A 162 4.54 -20.95 5.53
C SER A 162 4.64 -19.78 6.49
N CYS A 163 5.71 -18.98 6.38
CA CYS A 163 5.88 -17.76 7.17
C CYS A 163 4.78 -16.73 6.85
N ALA A 164 4.46 -16.52 5.56
CA ALA A 164 3.40 -15.62 5.13
C ALA A 164 2.01 -16.07 5.63
N ILE A 165 1.71 -17.38 5.52
CA ILE A 165 0.47 -17.97 6.02
C ILE A 165 0.33 -17.79 7.54
N ASP A 166 1.39 -18.08 8.29
CA ASP A 166 1.40 -17.92 9.75
C ASP A 166 1.26 -16.45 10.15
N GLN A 167 1.87 -15.54 9.39
CA GLN A 167 1.72 -14.10 9.58
C GLN A 167 0.27 -13.66 9.33
N GLY A 168 -0.38 -14.17 8.27
CA GLY A 168 -1.78 -13.94 7.99
C GLY A 168 -2.71 -14.51 9.06
N ARG A 169 -2.41 -15.71 9.61
CA ARG A 169 -3.19 -16.35 10.69
C ARG A 169 -3.10 -15.63 12.02
N ARG A 170 -1.93 -15.11 12.37
CA ARG A 170 -1.77 -14.30 13.59
C ARG A 170 -2.63 -13.04 13.51
N GLY A 171 -3.17 -12.76 12.34
CA GLY A 171 -3.74 -11.49 11.95
C GLY A 171 -2.65 -10.42 12.02
N TYR A 172 -2.81 -9.34 11.30
CA TYR A 172 -2.20 -8.08 11.70
C TYR A 172 -2.95 -7.65 12.97
N ALA A 173 -2.65 -8.29 14.09
CA ALA A 173 -2.80 -7.64 15.36
C ALA A 173 -1.81 -6.47 15.28
N MET A 174 -2.25 -5.36 14.62
CA MET A 174 -1.58 -4.08 14.71
C MET A 174 -1.36 -3.91 16.19
N LYS A 175 -0.10 -4.03 16.65
CA LYS A 175 0.21 -3.84 18.07
C LYS A 175 -0.22 -2.43 18.39
N VAL A 176 -1.45 -2.31 18.87
CA VAL A 176 -2.09 -1.01 19.11
C VAL A 176 -1.23 -0.27 20.11
N HIS A 177 -0.69 0.84 19.70
CA HIS A 177 0.05 1.73 20.58
C HIS A 177 -0.96 2.63 21.29
N VAL A 178 -1.25 2.32 22.54
CA VAL A 178 -2.30 2.99 23.30
C VAL A 178 -2.08 4.49 23.36
N GLY A 179 -0.86 4.94 23.65
CA GLY A 179 -0.48 6.37 23.70
C GLY A 179 -0.74 7.08 22.39
N LYS A 180 -0.19 6.58 21.28
CA LYS A 180 -0.40 7.19 19.94
C LYS A 180 -1.86 7.20 19.51
N THR A 181 -2.61 6.15 19.83
CA THR A 181 -4.04 6.09 19.54
C THR A 181 -4.82 7.15 20.31
N ALA A 182 -4.58 7.26 21.59
CA ALA A 182 -5.21 8.27 22.46
C ALA A 182 -4.81 9.69 22.04
N PHE A 183 -3.52 9.93 21.82
CA PHE A 183 -3.01 11.22 21.37
C PHE A 183 -3.66 11.68 20.07
N GLN A 184 -3.67 10.83 19.01
CA GLN A 184 -4.26 11.20 17.74
C GLN A 184 -5.78 11.40 17.80
N LYS A 185 -6.51 10.71 18.70
CA LYS A 185 -7.92 10.98 18.96
C LYS A 185 -8.13 12.37 19.56
N HIS A 186 -7.34 12.74 20.57
CA HIS A 186 -7.42 14.08 21.19
C HIS A 186 -6.98 15.18 20.21
N TYR A 187 -5.93 14.93 19.40
CA TYR A 187 -5.51 15.82 18.33
C TYR A 187 -6.65 16.08 17.33
N TRP A 188 -7.34 15.05 16.89
CA TRP A 188 -8.50 15.17 16.02
C TRP A 188 -9.66 15.91 16.66
N GLN A 189 -9.97 15.65 17.94
CA GLN A 189 -11.00 16.38 18.69
C GLN A 189 -10.67 17.87 18.80
N HIS A 190 -9.42 18.18 19.18
CA HIS A 190 -8.93 19.54 19.29
C HIS A 190 -9.01 20.31 17.97
N LEU A 191 -8.58 19.66 16.89
CA LEU A 191 -8.65 20.22 15.54
C LEU A 191 -10.09 20.54 15.14
N ARG A 192 -11.01 19.63 15.31
CA ARG A 192 -12.43 19.86 14.96
C ARG A 192 -13.06 21.02 15.70
N SER A 193 -12.68 21.22 16.96
CA SER A 193 -13.24 22.30 17.80
C SER A 193 -12.63 23.67 17.52
N ASN A 194 -11.37 23.73 17.07
CA ASN A 194 -10.62 24.98 17.02
C ASN A 194 -10.16 25.38 15.60
N HIS A 195 -10.19 24.47 14.62
CA HIS A 195 -9.68 24.69 13.26
C HIS A 195 -10.64 24.11 12.21
N PRO A 196 -11.86 24.68 12.05
CA PRO A 196 -12.89 24.10 11.16
C PRO A 196 -12.51 24.07 9.68
N GLY A 197 -11.52 24.88 9.26
CA GLY A 197 -10.97 24.86 7.88
C GLY A 197 -10.03 23.69 7.60
N LEU A 198 -9.60 22.94 8.62
CA LEU A 198 -8.76 21.77 8.46
C LEU A 198 -9.56 20.50 8.74
N VAL A 199 -9.44 19.52 7.82
CA VAL A 199 -10.16 18.25 7.95
C VAL A 199 -9.16 17.10 8.14
N LEU A 200 -9.32 16.36 9.21
CA LEU A 200 -8.60 15.12 9.50
C LEU A 200 -9.64 14.00 9.65
N ALA A 201 -9.39 12.84 9.05
CA ALA A 201 -10.25 11.68 9.28
C ALA A 201 -10.18 11.25 10.75
N GLN A 202 -11.31 10.80 11.31
CA GLN A 202 -11.31 10.25 12.66
C GLN A 202 -10.31 9.09 12.76
N PRO A 203 -9.32 9.18 13.66
CA PRO A 203 -8.30 8.14 13.74
C PRO A 203 -8.85 6.85 14.37
N GLY A 204 -8.62 5.73 13.70
CA GLY A 204 -8.74 4.40 14.27
C GLY A 204 -7.55 4.04 15.17
N PRO A 205 -7.44 2.77 15.60
CA PRO A 205 -6.27 2.26 16.31
C PRO A 205 -4.97 2.55 15.56
N LYS A 206 -3.90 2.91 16.27
CA LYS A 206 -2.60 3.30 15.71
C LYS A 206 -1.49 2.36 16.15
N GLY A 207 -0.61 2.01 15.21
CA GLY A 207 0.57 1.21 15.49
C GLY A 207 1.75 2.05 16.03
N PRO A 208 2.84 1.38 16.46
CA PRO A 208 4.03 2.06 17.02
C PRO A 208 4.70 3.05 16.06
N LYS A 209 4.59 2.84 14.75
CA LYS A 209 5.18 3.69 13.70
C LYS A 209 4.20 4.74 13.13
N SER A 210 3.03 4.92 13.75
CA SER A 210 1.98 5.84 13.26
C SER A 210 2.20 7.27 13.76
N ASP A 211 3.19 7.96 13.21
CA ASP A 211 3.58 9.32 13.60
C ASP A 211 3.05 10.42 12.66
N TRP A 212 2.38 10.04 11.57
CA TRP A 212 1.89 10.99 10.58
C TRP A 212 0.40 11.20 10.66
N MET A 213 -0.04 12.45 10.46
CA MET A 213 -1.44 12.84 10.39
C MET A 213 -1.69 13.53 9.05
N LEU A 214 -2.50 12.89 8.19
CA LEU A 214 -2.83 13.36 6.85
C LEU A 214 -4.12 14.17 6.89
N PHE A 215 -4.03 15.45 6.56
CA PHE A 215 -5.18 16.34 6.45
C PHE A 215 -5.82 16.21 5.08
N LYS A 216 -7.14 16.24 5.06
CA LYS A 216 -7.95 16.34 3.85
C LYS A 216 -8.42 17.78 3.73
N GLY A 217 -8.06 18.47 2.66
CA GLY A 217 -8.53 19.83 2.39
C GLY A 217 -9.74 19.80 1.46
N VAL A 218 -10.79 20.55 1.82
CA VAL A 218 -11.80 20.95 0.87
C VAL A 218 -11.15 22.09 0.07
N GLY A 219 -10.74 21.83 -1.19
CA GLY A 219 -10.13 22.86 -2.03
C GLY A 219 -8.66 22.63 -2.40
N PHE A 220 -7.98 21.61 -1.86
CA PHE A 220 -6.60 21.34 -2.30
C PHE A 220 -6.57 20.91 -3.77
N PRO A 221 -5.64 21.45 -4.58
CA PRO A 221 -5.43 20.98 -5.94
C PRO A 221 -5.16 19.47 -5.98
N LYS A 222 -5.52 18.84 -7.09
CA LYS A 222 -5.21 17.40 -7.29
C LYS A 222 -3.70 17.17 -7.16
N GLY A 223 -3.31 16.16 -6.39
CA GLY A 223 -1.90 15.83 -6.14
C GLY A 223 -1.24 16.68 -5.05
N VAL A 224 -2.00 17.50 -4.30
CA VAL A 224 -1.49 18.24 -3.14
C VAL A 224 -2.01 17.62 -1.85
N LYS A 225 -1.10 17.38 -0.88
CA LYS A 225 -1.39 16.79 0.42
C LYS A 225 -0.75 17.60 1.53
N LEU A 226 -1.49 17.80 2.62
CA LEU A 226 -0.97 18.41 3.84
C LEU A 226 -0.76 17.32 4.89
N VAL A 227 0.45 17.20 5.43
CA VAL A 227 0.85 16.09 6.31
C VAL A 227 1.65 16.63 7.50
N HIS A 228 1.19 16.36 8.71
CA HIS A 228 2.01 16.52 9.90
C HIS A 228 2.88 15.27 10.12
N LYS A 229 4.18 15.40 9.92
CA LYS A 229 5.18 14.34 10.12
C LYS A 229 5.85 14.56 11.47
N ASN A 230 5.19 14.07 12.51
CA ASN A 230 5.59 14.33 13.89
C ASN A 230 7.00 13.77 14.22
N ASP A 231 7.35 12.60 13.69
CA ASP A 231 8.68 11.99 13.82
C ASP A 231 9.79 12.83 13.18
N GLN A 232 9.45 13.60 12.12
CA GLN A 232 10.35 14.49 11.39
C GLN A 232 10.26 15.95 11.86
N ALA A 233 9.44 16.24 12.88
CA ALA A 233 9.20 17.57 13.43
C ALA A 233 8.83 18.62 12.36
N CYS A 234 7.97 18.27 11.40
CA CYS A 234 7.57 19.18 10.33
C CYS A 234 6.12 19.02 9.90
N MET A 235 5.60 20.11 9.32
CA MET A 235 4.34 20.17 8.59
C MET A 235 4.65 20.34 7.11
N ASP A 236 4.30 19.36 6.28
CA ASP A 236 4.59 19.34 4.86
C ASP A 236 3.33 19.59 4.02
N LEU A 237 3.40 20.51 3.07
CA LEU A 237 2.49 20.56 1.94
C LEU A 237 3.19 19.86 0.77
N GLU A 238 2.81 18.64 0.49
CA GLU A 238 3.42 17.78 -0.53
C GLU A 238 2.75 17.96 -1.89
N PHE A 239 3.57 17.99 -2.94
CA PHE A 239 3.19 18.04 -4.36
C PHE A 239 3.63 16.75 -5.02
N GLU A 240 2.67 15.90 -5.38
CA GLU A 240 2.93 14.58 -5.99
C GLU A 240 3.64 14.74 -7.34
N ARG A 241 4.61 13.86 -7.61
CA ARG A 241 5.36 13.80 -8.88
C ARG A 241 6.01 15.13 -9.27
N THR A 242 6.43 15.93 -8.30
CA THR A 242 7.04 17.23 -8.49
C THR A 242 8.47 17.24 -7.95
N LEU A 243 9.41 17.81 -8.67
CA LEU A 243 10.78 17.98 -8.20
C LEU A 243 10.91 19.27 -7.38
N ALA A 244 11.81 19.28 -6.41
CA ALA A 244 12.12 20.45 -5.58
C ALA A 244 12.51 21.67 -6.44
N THR A 245 13.31 21.47 -7.48
CA THR A 245 13.72 22.52 -8.44
C THR A 245 12.54 23.15 -9.19
N ALA A 246 11.49 22.39 -9.48
CA ALA A 246 10.29 22.91 -10.13
C ALA A 246 9.45 23.79 -9.17
N LEU A 247 9.46 23.47 -7.87
CA LEU A 247 8.85 24.33 -6.85
C LEU A 247 9.66 25.62 -6.66
N GLU A 248 10.99 25.56 -6.68
CA GLU A 248 11.86 26.75 -6.56
C GLU A 248 11.59 27.79 -7.62
N GLN A 249 11.33 27.36 -8.86
CA GLN A 249 10.99 28.25 -9.97
C GLN A 249 9.66 29.00 -9.78
N ARG A 250 8.78 28.50 -8.92
CA ARG A 250 7.47 29.09 -8.60
C ARG A 250 7.47 29.86 -7.26
N ARG A 251 8.62 30.36 -6.82
CA ARG A 251 8.85 30.96 -5.51
C ARG A 251 8.21 32.35 -5.32
N SER A 252 6.93 32.48 -5.58
CA SER A 252 6.18 33.68 -5.24
C SER A 252 5.16 33.39 -4.13
N ASN A 253 5.13 34.25 -3.10
CA ASN A 253 4.14 34.23 -2.02
C ASN A 253 4.14 33.00 -1.10
N TRP A 254 5.29 32.34 -0.93
CA TRP A 254 5.39 31.20 -0.01
C TRP A 254 5.20 31.62 1.46
N PRO A 255 4.64 30.71 2.29
CA PRO A 255 4.61 30.94 3.73
C PRO A 255 6.00 31.21 4.27
N GLU A 256 6.14 32.27 5.06
CA GLU A 256 7.42 32.64 5.68
C GLU A 256 8.01 31.47 6.49
N GLY A 257 9.31 31.20 6.31
CA GLY A 257 10.00 30.11 6.95
C GLY A 257 9.78 28.72 6.32
N ALA A 258 9.04 28.63 5.20
CA ALA A 258 8.89 27.37 4.47
C ALA A 258 10.18 27.00 3.74
N LEU A 259 10.58 25.74 3.88
CA LEU A 259 11.71 25.12 3.20
C LEU A 259 11.24 24.18 2.12
N ILE A 260 11.97 24.10 1.00
CA ILE A 260 11.72 23.06 0.00
C ILE A 260 12.46 21.79 0.42
N VAL A 261 11.73 20.66 0.40
CA VAL A 261 12.30 19.37 0.71
C VAL A 261 11.87 18.37 -0.37
N GLN A 262 12.83 17.64 -0.94
CA GLN A 262 12.52 16.49 -1.81
C GLN A 262 12.05 15.33 -0.95
N ARG A 263 10.91 14.70 -1.32
CA ARG A 263 10.29 13.57 -0.64
C ARG A 263 10.12 12.40 -1.62
N GLY A 264 11.19 11.68 -1.91
CA GLY A 264 11.17 10.65 -2.95
C GLY A 264 10.79 11.23 -4.32
N ALA A 265 9.70 10.76 -4.92
CA ALA A 265 9.17 11.27 -6.20
C ALA A 265 8.36 12.57 -6.07
N SER A 266 8.15 13.08 -4.85
CA SER A 266 7.37 14.29 -4.55
C SER A 266 8.26 15.36 -3.94
N ALA A 267 7.88 16.62 -4.03
CA ALA A 267 8.51 17.70 -3.29
C ALA A 267 7.51 18.30 -2.31
N ALA A 268 7.99 18.95 -1.27
CA ALA A 268 7.16 19.58 -0.25
C ALA A 268 7.64 20.97 0.12
N LEU A 269 6.69 21.87 0.44
CA LEU A 269 6.93 23.03 1.28
C LEU A 269 6.78 22.59 2.73
N SER A 270 7.87 22.64 3.47
CA SER A 270 8.00 22.12 4.84
C SER A 270 8.17 23.27 5.81
N LEU A 271 7.31 23.31 6.82
CA LEU A 271 7.47 24.21 7.99
C LEU A 271 7.94 23.40 9.19
N PRO A 272 9.04 23.77 9.86
CA PRO A 272 9.44 23.12 11.08
C PRO A 272 8.40 23.37 12.19
N VAL A 273 8.09 22.31 12.93
CA VAL A 273 7.16 22.37 14.08
C VAL A 273 7.75 21.56 15.24
N PRO A 274 7.40 21.89 16.49
CA PRO A 274 7.85 21.09 17.62
C PRO A 274 7.31 19.65 17.53
N ARG A 275 8.17 18.69 17.87
CA ARG A 275 7.76 17.27 17.97
C ARG A 275 6.87 17.09 19.20
N CYS A 276 5.75 16.40 19.02
CA CYS A 276 4.91 15.94 20.13
C CYS A 276 5.39 14.56 20.60
N ASP A 277 5.52 14.39 21.90
CA ASP A 277 5.69 13.08 22.52
C ASP A 277 4.30 12.44 22.67
N MET A 278 3.98 11.52 21.78
CA MET A 278 2.64 10.89 21.74
C MET A 278 2.45 9.85 22.86
N ASP A 279 3.46 9.60 23.68
CA ASP A 279 3.36 8.74 24.87
C ASP A 279 3.02 9.50 26.14
N ARG A 280 3.15 10.84 26.08
CA ARG A 280 2.74 11.72 27.17
C ARG A 280 1.28 12.18 27.05
N PRO A 281 0.64 12.60 28.13
CA PRO A 281 -0.70 13.17 28.10
C PRO A 281 -0.84 14.30 27.07
N PHE A 282 -1.90 14.28 26.28
CA PHE A 282 -2.15 15.30 25.24
C PHE A 282 -2.11 16.74 25.78
N ALA A 283 -2.64 16.96 26.98
CA ALA A 283 -2.65 18.28 27.60
C ALA A 283 -1.26 18.87 27.82
N GLU A 284 -0.26 18.03 28.07
CA GLU A 284 1.14 18.47 28.24
C GLU A 284 1.80 18.83 26.91
N GLN A 285 1.22 18.39 25.79
CA GLN A 285 1.73 18.61 24.44
C GLN A 285 0.94 19.70 23.69
N ILE A 286 -0.01 20.37 24.33
CA ILE A 286 -0.98 21.24 23.67
C ILE A 286 -0.31 22.42 22.94
N GLU A 287 0.79 22.98 23.47
CA GLU A 287 1.49 24.07 22.79
C GLU A 287 2.19 23.60 21.52
N ASN A 288 2.78 22.39 21.51
CA ASN A 288 3.37 21.79 20.33
C ASN A 288 2.29 21.50 19.27
N VAL A 289 1.12 21.03 19.71
CA VAL A 289 -0.04 20.80 18.84
C VAL A 289 -0.53 22.10 18.21
N ARG A 290 -0.65 23.17 19.01
CA ARG A 290 -1.04 24.50 18.52
C ARG A 290 -0.07 25.05 17.49
N ALA A 291 1.23 24.92 17.73
CA ALA A 291 2.27 25.33 16.80
C ALA A 291 2.17 24.53 15.47
N ALA A 292 1.96 23.21 15.53
CA ALA A 292 1.75 22.39 14.35
C ALA A 292 0.48 22.78 13.58
N LEU A 293 -0.63 23.02 14.24
CA LEU A 293 -1.89 23.45 13.61
C LEU A 293 -1.83 24.86 13.04
N ALA A 294 -1.07 25.78 13.65
CA ALA A 294 -0.79 27.08 13.07
C ALA A 294 -0.01 26.97 11.75
N ALA A 295 1.01 26.11 11.70
CA ALA A 295 1.75 25.80 10.48
C ALA A 295 0.83 25.16 9.42
N ALA A 296 -0.04 24.23 9.82
CA ALA A 296 -1.02 23.60 8.93
C ALA A 296 -1.97 24.64 8.29
N ASN A 297 -2.51 25.58 9.07
CA ASN A 297 -3.38 26.63 8.55
C ASN A 297 -2.64 27.55 7.55
N ARG A 298 -1.37 27.88 7.81
CA ARG A 298 -0.57 28.71 6.89
C ARG A 298 -0.34 28.00 5.55
N LEU A 299 -0.03 26.71 5.58
CA LEU A 299 0.17 25.91 4.36
C LEU A 299 -1.15 25.64 3.63
N ALA A 300 -2.26 25.43 4.37
CA ALA A 300 -3.58 25.27 3.77
C ALA A 300 -4.05 26.54 3.06
N ALA A 301 -3.91 27.71 3.70
CA ALA A 301 -4.24 29.00 3.08
C ALA A 301 -3.43 29.26 1.81
N PHE A 302 -2.16 28.85 1.79
CA PHE A 302 -1.34 28.92 0.58
C PHE A 302 -1.86 27.99 -0.52
N ALA A 303 -2.21 26.74 -0.19
CA ALA A 303 -2.76 25.77 -1.15
C ALA A 303 -4.08 26.25 -1.76
N ASP A 304 -4.97 26.85 -0.95
CA ASP A 304 -6.24 27.44 -1.41
C ASP A 304 -6.01 28.61 -2.39
N SER A 305 -4.99 29.46 -2.15
CA SER A 305 -4.64 30.55 -3.05
C SER A 305 -4.17 30.08 -4.43
N MET A 306 -3.56 28.88 -4.50
CA MET A 306 -3.15 28.27 -5.78
C MET A 306 -4.34 27.81 -6.62
N SER A 307 -5.46 27.40 -5.98
CA SER A 307 -6.67 26.93 -6.67
C SER A 307 -7.46 28.04 -7.32
N ILE A 308 -7.30 29.29 -6.87
CA ILE A 308 -8.02 30.47 -7.39
C ILE A 308 -7.32 31.06 -8.63
N SER A 309 -6.05 30.70 -8.85
CA SER A 309 -5.20 31.24 -9.91
C SER A 309 -5.04 30.30 -11.13
N ALA A 310 -5.74 29.17 -11.14
CA ALA A 310 -5.77 28.17 -12.20
C ALA A 310 -7.12 28.19 -12.93
#